data_08565b8834f843c67661cb787cfb6880
#
_entry.id   08565b8834f843c67661cb787cfb6880
#
_cell.length_a   1.000
_cell.length_b   1.000
_cell.length_c   1.000
_cell.angle_alpha   90.00
_cell.angle_beta   90.00
_cell.angle_gamma   90.00
#
_symmetry.space_group_name_H-M   'P 1'
#
loop_
_entity.id
_entity.type
_entity.pdbx_description
1 polymer ?
#
loop_
_entity_poly.entity_id
_entity_poly.type
_entity_poly.pdbx_seq_one_letter_code
_entity_poly.pdbx_strand_id
1 'polypeptide(L)'
;MSFQPVKFYQTGTFTVGNRLLDPEQRSVQANMERTNSLNSGHRGCQGCGEALGARYAVDAAMHATNNQLIAANATGCLEVFSTPYPETSWQIPWIHSLFGNAPAVATGIAAAMKVKRQKGLVGDVRVLAQGGDGGTTDIGFGCLSGMFERNDDVLYICYDNGGYMNTGVQRSSATPPAARTA
;
A
#
# COMPACT_ATOMS: atom_id res chain seq x y z
N MET A 1 25.43 -20.59 0.02
CA MET A 1 24.44 -21.10 -0.97
C MET A 1 23.98 -19.90 -1.79
N SER A 2 24.17 -19.93 -3.12
CA SER A 2 23.62 -18.86 -3.97
C SER A 2 22.11 -19.01 -4.03
N PHE A 3 21.39 -17.99 -3.57
CA PHE A 3 19.94 -17.96 -3.73
C PHE A 3 19.58 -17.88 -5.21
N GLN A 4 18.86 -18.86 -5.69
CA GLN A 4 18.25 -18.82 -7.01
C GLN A 4 16.91 -18.10 -6.89
N PRO A 5 16.65 -17.07 -7.71
CA PRO A 5 15.34 -16.45 -7.74
C PRO A 5 14.29 -17.45 -8.19
N VAL A 6 13.23 -17.58 -7.43
CA VAL A 6 12.13 -18.48 -7.77
C VAL A 6 10.98 -17.64 -8.33
N LYS A 7 10.54 -17.99 -9.53
CA LYS A 7 9.30 -17.40 -10.07
C LYS A 7 8.11 -17.81 -9.19
N PHE A 8 7.44 -16.82 -8.67
CA PHE A 8 6.24 -17.01 -7.90
C PHE A 8 5.10 -16.38 -8.69
N TYR A 9 4.17 -17.18 -9.14
CA TYR A 9 3.16 -16.80 -10.13
C TYR A 9 3.78 -16.32 -11.47
N GLN A 10 2.97 -15.71 -12.30
CA GLN A 10 3.40 -15.25 -13.63
C GLN A 10 4.02 -13.86 -13.62
N THR A 11 3.93 -13.13 -12.54
CA THR A 11 4.18 -11.70 -12.51
C THR A 11 5.43 -11.28 -11.75
N GLY A 12 6.10 -12.21 -11.06
CA GLY A 12 7.24 -11.81 -10.25
C GLY A 12 8.25 -12.90 -10.03
N THR A 13 9.45 -12.48 -9.75
CA THR A 13 10.53 -13.34 -9.27
C THR A 13 10.86 -12.94 -7.85
N PHE A 14 10.79 -13.90 -6.93
CA PHE A 14 11.12 -13.68 -5.54
C PHE A 14 12.33 -14.52 -5.15
N THR A 15 13.20 -13.95 -4.35
CA THR A 15 14.20 -14.74 -3.64
C THR A 15 13.56 -15.27 -2.38
N VAL A 16 13.31 -16.57 -2.36
CA VAL A 16 12.79 -17.25 -1.18
C VAL A 16 13.94 -17.92 -0.48
N GLY A 17 14.34 -17.39 0.67
CA GLY A 17 15.30 -18.00 1.57
C GLY A 17 14.61 -18.63 2.78
N ASN A 18 15.35 -19.33 3.59
CA ASN A 18 14.84 -19.79 4.87
C ASN A 18 14.86 -18.62 5.87
N ARG A 19 13.85 -17.75 5.76
CA ARG A 19 13.70 -16.54 6.55
C ARG A 19 13.57 -16.80 8.06
N LEU A 20 13.35 -18.03 8.46
CA LEU A 20 13.28 -18.41 9.86
C LEU A 20 14.66 -18.73 10.45
N LEU A 21 15.57 -19.25 9.63
CA LEU A 21 16.90 -19.64 10.06
C LEU A 21 17.93 -18.53 9.95
N ASP A 22 17.81 -17.67 8.95
CA ASP A 22 18.73 -16.56 8.74
C ASP A 22 18.12 -15.26 9.31
N PRO A 23 18.67 -14.71 10.42
CA PRO A 23 18.16 -13.48 11.03
C PRO A 23 18.14 -12.28 10.07
N GLU A 24 19.11 -12.19 9.15
CA GLU A 24 19.20 -11.08 8.18
C GLU A 24 18.13 -11.17 7.09
N GLN A 25 17.58 -12.36 6.87
CA GLN A 25 16.52 -12.59 5.88
C GLN A 25 15.12 -12.67 6.50
N ARG A 26 15.01 -12.50 7.80
CA ARG A 26 13.71 -12.45 8.47
C ARG A 26 12.88 -11.28 7.95
N SER A 27 11.58 -11.50 7.83
CA SER A 27 10.66 -10.41 7.50
C SER A 27 10.65 -9.35 8.59
N VAL A 28 10.31 -8.13 8.22
CA VAL A 28 10.15 -7.02 9.17
C VAL A 28 9.23 -7.41 10.34
N GLN A 29 8.20 -8.22 10.09
CA GLN A 29 7.26 -8.67 11.11
C GLN A 29 7.87 -9.63 12.13
N ALA A 30 8.96 -10.29 11.80
CA ALA A 30 9.70 -11.15 12.74
C ALA A 30 10.67 -10.35 13.63
N ASN A 31 10.89 -9.08 13.36
CA ASN A 31 11.68 -8.20 14.19
C ASN A 31 10.81 -7.63 15.34
N MET A 32 11.20 -7.88 16.57
CA MET A 32 10.45 -7.40 17.75
C MET A 32 10.61 -5.89 17.99
N GLU A 33 11.63 -5.28 17.44
CA GLU A 33 11.93 -3.84 17.59
C GLU A 33 11.32 -3.00 16.45
N ARG A 34 10.55 -3.62 15.55
CA ARG A 34 9.94 -2.90 14.45
C ARG A 34 8.96 -1.83 14.92
N THR A 35 8.89 -0.74 14.18
CA THR A 35 7.82 0.24 14.32
C THR A 35 6.55 -0.27 13.62
N ASN A 36 5.43 -0.30 14.32
CA ASN A 36 4.14 -0.63 13.71
C ASN A 36 3.62 0.58 12.92
N SER A 37 3.19 0.34 11.70
CA SER A 37 2.60 1.37 10.85
C SER A 37 1.15 1.69 11.19
N LEU A 38 0.42 0.71 11.70
CA LEU A 38 -1.01 0.83 12.01
C LEU A 38 -1.23 0.65 13.51
N ASN A 39 -1.74 1.68 14.15
CA ASN A 39 -2.06 1.69 15.58
C ASN A 39 -3.32 0.87 15.90
N SER A 40 -3.41 0.50 17.17
CA SER A 40 -4.68 0.06 17.76
C SER A 40 -5.74 1.19 17.65
N GLY A 41 -7.01 0.80 17.66
CA GLY A 41 -8.12 1.76 17.51
C GLY A 41 -8.61 1.94 16.07
N HIS A 42 -7.98 1.30 15.10
CA HIS A 42 -8.55 1.20 13.75
C HIS A 42 -9.88 0.41 13.77
N ARG A 43 -10.72 0.65 12.76
CA ARG A 43 -12.07 0.08 12.66
C ARG A 43 -12.15 -1.13 11.71
N GLY A 44 -11.05 -1.86 11.53
CA GLY A 44 -11.03 -3.08 10.73
C GLY A 44 -11.96 -4.14 11.28
N CYS A 45 -12.58 -4.90 10.40
CA CYS A 45 -13.40 -6.04 10.79
C CYS A 45 -12.56 -7.05 11.57
N GLN A 46 -13.21 -7.86 12.40
CA GLN A 46 -12.51 -8.95 13.12
C GLN A 46 -11.89 -9.91 12.12
N GLY A 47 -10.57 -10.17 12.27
CA GLY A 47 -9.84 -11.03 11.35
C GLY A 47 -9.63 -10.47 9.94
N CYS A 48 -9.72 -9.17 9.76
CA CYS A 48 -9.57 -8.51 8.45
C CYS A 48 -8.19 -8.80 7.82
N GLY A 49 -8.19 -9.58 6.73
CA GLY A 49 -6.96 -9.89 5.98
C GLY A 49 -6.36 -8.67 5.31
N GLU A 50 -7.19 -7.71 4.85
CA GLU A 50 -6.72 -6.47 4.26
C GLU A 50 -5.98 -5.59 5.28
N ALA A 51 -6.52 -5.44 6.48
CA ALA A 51 -5.86 -4.69 7.54
C ALA A 51 -4.52 -5.30 7.94
N LEU A 52 -4.45 -6.64 8.01
CA LEU A 52 -3.21 -7.36 8.29
C LEU A 52 -2.20 -7.22 7.15
N GLY A 53 -2.63 -7.40 5.90
CA GLY A 53 -1.79 -7.27 4.72
C GLY A 53 -1.25 -5.84 4.55
N ALA A 54 -2.11 -4.84 4.73
CA ALA A 54 -1.73 -3.44 4.67
C ALA A 54 -0.70 -3.07 5.74
N ARG A 55 -0.91 -3.52 6.98
CA ARG A 55 0.06 -3.34 8.05
C ARG A 55 1.41 -3.94 7.68
N TYR A 56 1.45 -5.16 7.16
CA TYR A 56 2.70 -5.81 6.78
C TYR A 56 3.43 -5.07 5.65
N ALA A 57 2.69 -4.63 4.65
CA ALA A 57 3.25 -3.91 3.52
C ALA A 57 3.83 -2.55 3.94
N VAL A 58 3.09 -1.80 4.77
CA VAL A 58 3.54 -0.47 5.21
C VAL A 58 4.66 -0.58 6.25
N ASP A 59 4.64 -1.56 7.17
CA ASP A 59 5.76 -1.85 8.08
C ASP A 59 7.05 -2.10 7.28
N ALA A 60 6.97 -2.90 6.22
CA ALA A 60 8.11 -3.17 5.35
C ALA A 60 8.60 -1.92 4.62
N ALA A 61 7.69 -1.10 4.11
CA ALA A 61 8.02 0.16 3.44
C ALA A 61 8.66 1.16 4.41
N MET A 62 8.13 1.29 5.62
CA MET A 62 8.71 2.14 6.68
C MET A 62 10.14 1.70 7.02
N HIS A 63 10.33 0.42 7.19
CA HIS A 63 11.67 -0.13 7.47
C HIS A 63 12.65 0.16 6.33
N ALA A 64 12.26 -0.11 5.08
CA ALA A 64 13.09 0.09 3.91
C ALA A 64 13.45 1.57 3.65
N THR A 65 12.64 2.49 4.15
CA THR A 65 12.81 3.94 3.96
C THR A 65 13.29 4.66 5.21
N ASN A 66 13.68 3.94 6.26
CA ASN A 66 14.01 4.52 7.58
C ASN A 66 12.92 5.49 8.06
N ASN A 67 11.67 5.12 7.92
CA ASN A 67 10.48 5.91 8.23
C ASN A 67 10.32 7.21 7.40
N GLN A 68 11.08 7.38 6.34
CA GLN A 68 10.94 8.51 5.42
C GLN A 68 9.91 8.18 4.34
N LEU A 69 8.65 8.11 4.73
CA LEU A 69 7.54 7.66 3.88
C LEU A 69 6.33 8.58 4.04
N ILE A 70 5.68 8.91 2.93
CA ILE A 70 4.37 9.60 2.89
C ILE A 70 3.40 8.73 2.13
N ALA A 71 2.20 8.51 2.64
CA ALA A 71 1.17 7.71 1.98
C ALA A 71 0.01 8.55 1.46
N ALA A 72 -0.44 8.23 0.24
CA ALA A 72 -1.70 8.69 -0.32
C ALA A 72 -2.66 7.50 -0.44
N ASN A 73 -3.88 7.65 0.04
CA ASN A 73 -4.89 6.61 0.02
C ASN A 73 -6.06 6.97 -0.89
N ALA A 74 -6.55 5.97 -1.62
CA ALA A 74 -7.88 6.03 -2.23
C ALA A 74 -8.95 5.65 -1.19
N THR A 75 -10.17 6.14 -1.39
CA THR A 75 -11.34 5.70 -0.63
C THR A 75 -11.56 4.19 -0.84
N GLY A 76 -11.93 3.49 0.21
CA GLY A 76 -12.19 2.05 0.21
C GLY A 76 -12.15 1.48 1.62
N CYS A 77 -12.17 0.16 1.76
CA CYS A 77 -12.06 -0.48 3.07
C CYS A 77 -10.81 -0.01 3.83
N LEU A 78 -9.67 0.08 3.15
CA LEU A 78 -8.41 0.51 3.74
C LEU A 78 -8.52 1.90 4.39
N GLU A 79 -9.11 2.85 3.69
CA GLU A 79 -9.32 4.19 4.21
C GLU A 79 -10.31 4.16 5.37
N VAL A 80 -11.48 3.53 5.17
CA VAL A 80 -12.56 3.53 6.16
C VAL A 80 -12.12 2.96 7.51
N PHE A 81 -11.39 1.85 7.52
CA PHE A 81 -10.97 1.29 8.81
C PHE A 81 -9.82 2.06 9.45
N SER A 82 -8.98 2.74 8.68
CA SER A 82 -7.78 3.42 9.17
C SER A 82 -7.99 4.89 9.53
N THR A 83 -9.20 5.43 9.31
CA THR A 83 -9.54 6.83 9.55
C THR A 83 -10.58 6.98 10.68
N PRO A 84 -10.21 6.81 11.95
CA PRO A 84 -11.05 7.22 13.05
C PRO A 84 -11.03 8.75 13.12
N TYR A 85 -12.08 9.38 12.56
CA TYR A 85 -12.17 10.84 12.52
C TYR A 85 -12.01 11.46 13.93
N PRO A 86 -11.25 12.57 14.09
CA PRO A 86 -10.62 13.40 13.03
C PRO A 86 -9.21 12.96 12.62
N GLU A 87 -8.75 11.82 13.05
CA GLU A 87 -7.37 11.35 12.93
C GLU A 87 -7.25 10.16 11.98
N THR A 88 -6.03 9.71 11.76
CA THR A 88 -5.72 8.44 11.11
C THR A 88 -5.02 7.50 12.09
N SER A 89 -5.22 6.19 11.90
CA SER A 89 -4.50 5.17 12.67
C SER A 89 -3.09 4.88 12.12
N TRP A 90 -2.70 5.51 11.01
CA TRP A 90 -1.38 5.32 10.42
C TRP A 90 -0.31 6.14 11.15
N GLN A 91 0.85 5.55 11.38
CA GLN A 91 2.02 6.19 12.01
C GLN A 91 2.94 6.90 11.01
N ILE A 92 2.44 7.21 9.84
CA ILE A 92 3.15 7.92 8.78
C ILE A 92 2.33 9.13 8.33
N PRO A 93 2.94 10.18 7.77
CA PRO A 93 2.21 11.23 7.07
C PRO A 93 1.29 10.62 6.03
N TRP A 94 0.01 10.92 6.13
CA TRP A 94 -1.03 10.25 5.36
C TRP A 94 -2.03 11.25 4.81
N ILE A 95 -2.42 11.04 3.57
CA ILE A 95 -3.39 11.88 2.87
C ILE A 95 -4.45 10.99 2.24
N HIS A 96 -5.71 11.29 2.51
CA HIS A 96 -6.85 10.77 1.79
C HIS A 96 -7.49 11.89 0.95
N SER A 97 -7.88 11.58 -0.26
CA SER A 97 -8.58 12.50 -1.13
C SER A 97 -9.87 11.87 -1.66
N LEU A 98 -9.91 11.45 -2.91
CA LEU A 98 -11.11 10.91 -3.54
C LEU A 98 -10.95 9.44 -3.90
N PHE A 99 -12.08 8.80 -4.18
CA PHE A 99 -12.11 7.43 -4.67
C PHE A 99 -11.31 7.31 -5.98
N GLY A 100 -10.34 6.41 -6.02
CA GLY A 100 -9.53 6.11 -7.21
C GLY A 100 -8.43 7.13 -7.54
N ASN A 101 -8.26 8.24 -6.81
CA ASN A 101 -7.28 9.24 -7.20
C ASN A 101 -5.94 9.19 -6.45
N ALA A 102 -5.70 8.15 -5.63
CA ALA A 102 -4.44 8.01 -4.91
C ALA A 102 -3.19 8.12 -5.81
N PRO A 103 -3.15 7.53 -7.03
CA PRO A 103 -2.01 7.69 -7.92
C PRO A 103 -1.76 9.13 -8.33
N ALA A 104 -2.81 9.91 -8.63
CA ALA A 104 -2.69 11.31 -9.01
C ALA A 104 -2.18 12.19 -7.85
N VAL A 105 -2.69 11.95 -6.63
CA VAL A 105 -2.21 12.64 -5.42
C VAL A 105 -0.75 12.29 -5.14
N ALA A 106 -0.40 11.00 -5.22
CA ALA A 106 0.96 10.54 -5.01
C ALA A 106 1.95 11.12 -6.03
N THR A 107 1.55 11.22 -7.30
CA THR A 107 2.32 11.93 -8.34
C THR A 107 2.65 13.36 -7.91
N GLY A 108 1.67 14.10 -7.42
CA GLY A 108 1.85 15.47 -6.93
C GLY A 108 2.80 15.54 -5.73
N ILE A 109 2.65 14.61 -4.78
CA ILE A 109 3.54 14.52 -3.61
C ILE A 109 4.98 14.19 -4.05
N ALA A 110 5.15 13.21 -4.94
CA ALA A 110 6.47 12.81 -5.44
C ALA A 110 7.18 13.98 -6.15
N ALA A 111 6.45 14.71 -6.99
CA ALA A 111 6.96 15.90 -7.66
C ALA A 111 7.38 16.99 -6.65
N ALA A 112 6.56 17.24 -5.62
CA ALA A 112 6.87 18.21 -4.58
C ALA A 112 8.10 17.78 -3.75
N MET A 113 8.20 16.50 -3.38
CA MET A 113 9.35 15.98 -2.64
C MET A 113 10.63 16.03 -3.47
N LYS A 114 10.55 15.75 -4.77
CA LYS A 114 11.68 15.90 -5.70
C LYS A 114 12.22 17.33 -5.70
N VAL A 115 11.34 18.32 -5.80
CA VAL A 115 11.74 19.76 -5.76
C VAL A 115 12.31 20.15 -4.40
N LYS A 116 11.68 19.72 -3.31
CA LYS A 116 12.17 20.01 -1.93
C LYS A 116 13.54 19.40 -1.69
N ARG A 117 13.78 18.16 -2.17
CA ARG A 117 15.09 17.49 -2.08
C ARG A 117 16.16 18.25 -2.87
N GLN A 118 15.84 18.71 -4.08
CA GLN A 118 16.77 19.53 -4.88
C GLN A 118 17.14 20.83 -4.20
N LYS A 119 16.24 21.41 -3.40
CA LYS A 119 16.48 22.61 -2.58
C LYS A 119 17.14 22.32 -1.23
N GLY A 120 17.46 21.07 -0.91
CA GLY A 120 18.04 20.70 0.37
C GLY A 120 17.10 20.82 1.57
N LEU A 121 15.79 20.92 1.35
CA LEU A 121 14.79 21.11 2.40
C LEU A 121 14.32 19.81 3.05
N VAL A 122 14.48 18.68 2.38
CA VAL A 122 14.11 17.34 2.85
C VAL A 122 15.12 16.31 2.37
N GLY A 123 15.22 15.18 3.08
CA GLY A 123 16.00 14.02 2.67
C GLY A 123 15.30 13.19 1.59
N ASP A 124 15.66 11.91 1.51
CA ASP A 124 15.09 10.96 0.53
C ASP A 124 13.74 10.41 1.05
N VAL A 125 12.72 11.24 0.97
CA VAL A 125 11.35 10.86 1.34
C VAL A 125 10.71 10.10 0.18
N ARG A 126 10.19 8.91 0.46
CA ARG A 126 9.51 8.06 -0.51
C ARG A 126 8.00 8.24 -0.44
N VAL A 127 7.33 7.93 -1.53
CA VAL A 127 5.88 8.09 -1.66
C VAL A 127 5.23 6.73 -1.92
N LEU A 128 4.22 6.43 -1.12
CA LEU A 128 3.37 5.25 -1.24
C LEU A 128 1.98 5.68 -1.67
N ALA A 129 1.42 5.06 -2.68
CA ALA A 129 0.01 5.15 -3.01
C ALA A 129 -0.68 3.81 -2.72
N GLN A 130 -1.88 3.87 -2.16
CA GLN A 130 -2.63 2.70 -1.74
C GLN A 130 -4.07 2.77 -2.22
N GLY A 131 -4.60 1.63 -2.68
CA GLY A 131 -6.00 1.51 -3.08
C GLY A 131 -6.49 0.08 -3.02
N GLY A 132 -7.80 -0.11 -2.92
CA GLY A 132 -8.44 -1.41 -3.13
C GLY A 132 -8.51 -1.77 -4.61
N ASP A 133 -8.98 -2.97 -4.90
CA ASP A 133 -9.12 -3.46 -6.29
C ASP A 133 -10.03 -2.57 -7.14
N GLY A 134 -11.20 -2.19 -6.65
CA GLY A 134 -12.10 -1.29 -7.38
C GLY A 134 -11.51 0.10 -7.59
N GLY A 135 -10.83 0.65 -6.59
CA GLY A 135 -10.12 1.93 -6.68
C GLY A 135 -8.90 1.89 -7.58
N THR A 136 -8.42 0.70 -7.91
CA THR A 136 -7.22 0.48 -8.75
C THR A 136 -7.58 0.11 -10.17
N THR A 137 -8.38 -0.95 -10.34
CA THR A 137 -8.64 -1.57 -11.64
C THR A 137 -9.84 -0.98 -12.38
N ASP A 138 -10.68 -0.24 -11.67
CA ASP A 138 -11.88 0.39 -12.23
C ASP A 138 -11.76 1.92 -12.19
N ILE A 139 -12.32 2.55 -11.15
CA ILE A 139 -12.47 4.00 -11.09
C ILE A 139 -11.14 4.76 -11.06
N GLY A 140 -10.09 4.17 -10.53
CA GLY A 140 -8.76 4.78 -10.44
C GLY A 140 -7.80 4.43 -11.58
N PHE A 141 -8.21 3.57 -12.50
CA PHE A 141 -7.30 3.04 -13.52
C PHE A 141 -6.68 4.13 -14.39
N GLY A 142 -7.42 5.16 -14.75
CA GLY A 142 -6.88 6.28 -15.53
C GLY A 142 -5.76 7.04 -14.79
N CYS A 143 -5.92 7.27 -13.49
CA CYS A 143 -4.88 7.90 -12.66
C CYS A 143 -3.64 7.01 -12.54
N LEU A 144 -3.85 5.71 -12.34
CA LEU A 144 -2.78 4.72 -12.25
C LEU A 144 -2.00 4.60 -13.57
N SER A 145 -2.71 4.51 -14.69
CA SER A 145 -2.13 4.47 -16.04
C SER A 145 -1.25 5.70 -16.30
N GLY A 146 -1.73 6.89 -15.95
CA GLY A 146 -0.95 8.12 -16.08
C GLY A 146 0.30 8.15 -15.18
N MET A 147 0.22 7.62 -13.97
CA MET A 147 1.37 7.47 -13.08
C MET A 147 2.45 6.55 -13.69
N PHE A 148 2.03 5.43 -14.28
CA PHE A 148 2.92 4.49 -14.95
C PHE A 148 3.54 5.09 -16.22
N GLU A 149 2.73 5.76 -17.03
CA GLU A 149 3.19 6.40 -18.27
C GLU A 149 4.28 7.44 -17.99
N ARG A 150 4.16 8.20 -16.92
CA ARG A 150 5.16 9.19 -16.51
C ARG A 150 6.35 8.56 -15.77
N ASN A 151 6.29 7.28 -15.44
CA ASN A 151 7.29 6.59 -14.63
C ASN A 151 7.57 7.32 -13.30
N ASP A 152 6.50 7.71 -12.62
CA ASP A 152 6.59 8.43 -11.36
C ASP A 152 7.26 7.56 -10.27
N ASP A 153 8.14 8.14 -9.46
CA ASP A 153 8.84 7.44 -8.35
C ASP A 153 7.88 7.24 -7.15
N VAL A 154 6.92 6.36 -7.34
CA VAL A 154 5.87 6.03 -6.37
C VAL A 154 5.73 4.52 -6.26
N LEU A 155 5.73 4.00 -5.04
CA LEU A 155 5.30 2.62 -4.77
C LEU A 155 3.78 2.60 -4.75
N TYR A 156 3.16 1.76 -5.58
CA TYR A 156 1.71 1.56 -5.56
C TYR A 156 1.37 0.18 -5.01
N ILE A 157 0.44 0.12 -4.06
CA ILE A 157 -0.07 -1.15 -3.50
C ILE A 157 -1.56 -1.23 -3.74
N CYS A 158 -1.97 -2.30 -4.42
CA CYS A 158 -3.37 -2.68 -4.57
C CYS A 158 -3.71 -3.78 -3.56
N TYR A 159 -4.69 -3.53 -2.71
CA TYR A 159 -5.25 -4.51 -1.79
C TYR A 159 -6.49 -5.12 -2.43
N ASP A 160 -6.29 -6.25 -3.10
CA ASP A 160 -7.36 -6.95 -3.80
C ASP A 160 -8.11 -7.87 -2.82
N ASN A 161 -9.34 -7.50 -2.50
CA ASN A 161 -10.27 -8.32 -1.74
C ASN A 161 -11.44 -8.84 -2.61
N GLY A 162 -11.35 -8.69 -3.92
CA GLY A 162 -12.29 -9.24 -4.90
C GLY A 162 -13.54 -8.41 -5.16
N GLY A 163 -13.61 -7.15 -4.75
CA GLY A 163 -14.75 -6.29 -5.01
C GLY A 163 -14.84 -5.05 -4.14
N TYR A 164 -15.93 -4.31 -4.26
CA TYR A 164 -16.24 -3.14 -3.41
C TYR A 164 -16.90 -3.63 -2.11
N MET A 165 -16.09 -4.12 -1.17
CA MET A 165 -16.60 -4.79 0.04
C MET A 165 -17.30 -3.85 0.99
N ASN A 166 -16.75 -2.64 1.22
CA ASN A 166 -17.28 -1.69 2.19
C ASN A 166 -18.69 -1.20 1.82
N THR A 167 -19.01 -1.12 0.55
CA THR A 167 -20.31 -0.63 0.06
C THR A 167 -21.36 -1.72 -0.12
N GLY A 168 -21.04 -2.98 0.12
CA GLY A 168 -21.98 -4.10 0.07
C GLY A 168 -21.67 -5.15 -1.00
N VAL A 169 -20.39 -5.35 -1.31
CA VAL A 169 -19.91 -6.45 -2.17
C VAL A 169 -20.31 -6.29 -3.64
N GLN A 170 -20.18 -5.10 -4.20
CA GLN A 170 -20.33 -4.89 -5.61
C GLN A 170 -19.12 -5.44 -6.37
N ARG A 171 -19.37 -5.88 -7.61
CA ARG A 171 -18.31 -6.39 -8.49
C ARG A 171 -17.30 -5.31 -8.85
N SER A 172 -16.00 -5.66 -8.79
CA SER A 172 -14.92 -4.93 -9.47
C SER A 172 -14.39 -5.71 -10.68
N SER A 173 -13.47 -5.10 -11.45
CA SER A 173 -12.78 -5.80 -12.53
C SER A 173 -11.85 -6.92 -12.05
N ALA A 174 -11.46 -6.91 -10.78
CA ALA A 174 -10.67 -7.98 -10.17
C ALA A 174 -11.54 -9.14 -9.63
N THR A 175 -12.84 -8.97 -9.55
CA THR A 175 -13.76 -10.02 -9.05
C THR A 175 -13.65 -11.28 -9.91
N PRO A 176 -13.40 -12.44 -9.31
CA PRO A 176 -13.30 -13.70 -10.06
C PRO A 176 -14.55 -13.98 -10.89
N PRO A 177 -14.41 -14.62 -12.06
CA PRO A 177 -15.55 -15.06 -12.86
C PRO A 177 -16.51 -15.95 -12.04
N ALA A 178 -17.80 -15.75 -12.22
CA ALA A 178 -18.87 -16.47 -11.54
C ALA A 178 -18.96 -16.26 -10.01
N ALA A 179 -18.20 -15.33 -9.44
CA ALA A 179 -18.40 -14.93 -8.06
C ALA A 179 -19.77 -14.26 -7.88
N ARG A 180 -20.43 -14.58 -6.76
CA ARG A 180 -21.71 -13.94 -6.42
C ARG A 180 -21.42 -12.58 -5.77
N THR A 181 -21.95 -11.53 -6.35
CA THR A 181 -21.87 -10.15 -5.84
C THR A 181 -23.27 -9.55 -5.65
N ALA A 182 -23.32 -8.41 -4.97
CA ALA A 182 -24.58 -7.66 -4.84
C ALA A 182 -24.98 -6.97 -6.15
#